data_d676a860a443813dda50e376318bbd9c
#
_entry.id   d676a860a443813dda50e376318bbd9c
#
_cell.length_a   1.000
_cell.length_b   1.000
_cell.length_c   1.000
_cell.angle_alpha   90.00
_cell.angle_beta   90.00
_cell.angle_gamma   90.00
#
_symmetry.space_group_name_H-M   'P 1'
#
loop_
_entity.id
_entity.type
_entity.pdbx_description
1 polymer ?
#
loop_
_entity_poly.entity_id
_entity_poly.type
_entity_poly.pdbx_seq_one_letter_code
_entity_poly.pdbx_strand_id
1 'polypeptide(L)'
;PRGPIDLGGRVHPLAYDGTVPGMPGWRWIHTPGHTPGHVSLFRESDATLIAGDAFVTTKQESLLAAITQRPEMHGPPMYYTPDWEDAARSVRTLARLEPEVAATGHGLPMHGAEMRDALHRLADDFEHLARPAHGRYVARPAVSDEYGTVNVPPLDTRSRVILGVGAAAVAGLAMAAVLGRRR
;
A
#
# COMPACT_ATOMS: atom_id res chain seq x y z
N PRO A 1 14.40 5.76 -14.27
CA PRO A 1 13.66 4.59 -13.78
C PRO A 1 14.23 3.36 -14.50
N ARG A 2 14.59 2.33 -13.74
CA ARG A 2 14.95 1.06 -14.34
C ARG A 2 13.63 0.43 -14.80
N GLY A 3 13.58 -0.05 -16.06
CA GLY A 3 12.42 -0.75 -16.59
C GLY A 3 12.14 -2.06 -15.83
N PRO A 4 11.06 -2.77 -16.16
CA PRO A 4 10.74 -4.06 -15.56
C PRO A 4 11.92 -5.02 -15.73
N ILE A 5 12.22 -5.76 -14.67
CA ILE A 5 13.25 -6.80 -14.68
C ILE A 5 12.55 -8.11 -15.02
N ASP A 6 12.93 -8.73 -16.13
CA ASP A 6 12.46 -10.07 -16.45
C ASP A 6 13.20 -11.09 -15.54
N LEU A 7 12.45 -11.75 -14.69
CA LEU A 7 12.95 -12.81 -13.81
C LEU A 7 12.98 -14.19 -14.50
N GLY A 8 12.34 -14.31 -15.70
CA GLY A 8 12.30 -15.52 -16.48
C GLY A 8 11.82 -16.74 -15.69
N GLY A 9 12.45 -17.88 -15.88
CA GLY A 9 12.11 -19.15 -15.20
C GLY A 9 12.32 -19.19 -13.68
N ARG A 10 12.70 -18.07 -13.04
CA ARG A 10 12.80 -17.95 -11.57
C ARG A 10 11.48 -17.59 -10.90
N VAL A 11 10.46 -17.25 -11.67
CA VAL A 11 9.11 -16.99 -11.16
C VAL A 11 8.33 -18.29 -11.13
N HIS A 12 7.81 -18.64 -9.97
CA HIS A 12 6.98 -19.82 -9.76
C HIS A 12 5.65 -19.40 -9.11
N PRO A 13 4.53 -20.02 -9.50
CA PRO A 13 3.26 -19.80 -8.81
C PRO A 13 3.35 -20.18 -7.32
N LEU A 14 2.67 -19.45 -6.48
CA LEU A 14 2.47 -19.86 -5.08
C LEU A 14 1.60 -21.13 -5.03
N ALA A 15 1.92 -22.02 -4.09
CA ALA A 15 1.19 -23.27 -3.92
C ALA A 15 -0.26 -23.00 -3.48
N TYR A 16 -1.24 -23.68 -4.08
CA TYR A 16 -2.67 -23.49 -3.77
C TYR A 16 -3.04 -23.87 -2.33
N ASP A 17 -2.23 -24.67 -1.67
CA ASP A 17 -2.42 -25.05 -0.26
C ASP A 17 -2.01 -23.97 0.75
N GLY A 18 -1.54 -22.83 0.26
CA GLY A 18 -1.11 -21.69 1.08
C GLY A 18 0.32 -21.80 1.60
N THR A 19 1.07 -22.87 1.29
CA THR A 19 2.44 -23.03 1.77
C THR A 19 3.40 -22.05 1.07
N VAL A 20 4.46 -21.65 1.79
CA VAL A 20 5.49 -20.75 1.27
C VAL A 20 6.78 -21.53 1.06
N PRO A 21 7.27 -21.65 -0.20
CA PRO A 21 8.51 -22.36 -0.49
C PRO A 21 9.70 -21.83 0.33
N GLY A 22 10.41 -22.75 1.00
CA GLY A 22 11.56 -22.38 1.82
C GLY A 22 11.25 -21.72 3.18
N MET A 23 9.98 -21.55 3.54
CA MET A 23 9.55 -20.94 4.81
C MET A 23 8.57 -21.88 5.55
N PRO A 24 9.03 -22.99 6.15
CA PRO A 24 8.16 -23.90 6.88
C PRO A 24 7.44 -23.20 8.03
N GLY A 25 6.17 -23.51 8.22
CA GLY A 25 5.31 -22.89 9.24
C GLY A 25 4.71 -21.55 8.83
N TRP A 26 5.07 -21.00 7.68
CA TRP A 26 4.41 -19.83 7.10
C TRP A 26 3.36 -20.24 6.07
N ARG A 27 2.27 -19.45 6.02
CA ARG A 27 1.30 -19.54 4.93
C ARG A 27 1.11 -18.16 4.28
N TRP A 28 0.90 -18.15 2.99
CA TRP A 28 0.51 -16.95 2.29
C TRP A 28 -1.01 -16.76 2.30
N ILE A 29 -1.43 -15.52 2.29
CA ILE A 29 -2.83 -15.09 2.27
C ILE A 29 -2.95 -14.06 1.17
N HIS A 30 -3.87 -14.25 0.23
CA HIS A 30 -4.14 -13.25 -0.80
C HIS A 30 -4.77 -12.02 -0.17
N THR A 31 -4.11 -10.90 -0.31
CA THR A 31 -4.50 -9.61 0.27
C THR A 31 -4.46 -8.50 -0.79
N PRO A 32 -5.33 -8.60 -1.82
CA PRO A 32 -5.37 -7.64 -2.91
C PRO A 32 -5.79 -6.24 -2.42
N GLY A 33 -5.59 -5.26 -3.27
CA GLY A 33 -5.96 -3.86 -3.04
C GLY A 33 -4.81 -2.92 -3.38
N HIS A 34 -3.70 -3.02 -2.64
CA HIS A 34 -2.45 -2.30 -2.99
C HIS A 34 -1.91 -2.76 -4.36
N THR A 35 -1.93 -4.04 -4.61
CA THR A 35 -1.80 -4.62 -5.95
C THR A 35 -2.72 -5.83 -6.08
N PRO A 36 -3.14 -6.21 -7.31
CA PRO A 36 -4.04 -7.36 -7.49
C PRO A 36 -3.44 -8.68 -7.00
N GLY A 37 -2.13 -8.86 -7.15
CA GLY A 37 -1.40 -10.07 -6.73
C GLY A 37 -0.75 -9.97 -5.36
N HIS A 38 -1.11 -8.97 -4.54
CA HIS A 38 -0.50 -8.79 -3.23
C HIS A 38 -0.81 -9.96 -2.30
N VAL A 39 0.20 -10.43 -1.56
CA VAL A 39 0.06 -11.46 -0.53
C VAL A 39 0.69 -11.00 0.77
N SER A 40 0.08 -11.43 1.86
CA SER A 40 0.65 -11.34 3.21
C SER A 40 1.09 -12.72 3.67
N LEU A 41 2.03 -12.80 4.60
CA LEU A 41 2.50 -14.07 5.16
C LEU A 41 2.13 -14.13 6.65
N PHE A 42 1.64 -15.28 7.10
CA PHE A 42 1.26 -15.50 8.49
C PHE A 42 1.88 -16.77 9.02
N ARG A 43 2.43 -16.71 10.24
CA ARG A 43 2.97 -17.86 10.97
C ARG A 43 2.14 -18.10 12.22
N GLU A 44 1.44 -19.26 12.25
CA GLU A 44 0.48 -19.57 13.32
C GLU A 44 1.15 -19.86 14.68
N SER A 45 2.39 -20.39 14.67
CA SER A 45 3.07 -20.79 15.90
C SER A 45 3.29 -19.65 16.91
N ASP A 46 3.37 -18.43 16.45
CA ASP A 46 3.60 -17.22 17.25
C ASP A 46 2.75 -16.04 16.78
N ALA A 47 1.75 -16.28 15.94
CA ALA A 47 0.86 -15.30 15.37
C ALA A 47 1.61 -14.09 14.72
N THR A 48 2.74 -14.37 14.06
CA THR A 48 3.51 -13.33 13.35
C THR A 48 2.92 -13.09 11.96
N LEU A 49 2.60 -11.84 11.66
CA LEU A 49 2.10 -11.37 10.37
C LEU A 49 3.15 -10.52 9.66
N ILE A 50 3.49 -10.87 8.41
CA ILE A 50 4.18 -10.00 7.46
C ILE A 50 3.12 -9.50 6.50
N ALA A 51 2.63 -8.29 6.75
CA ALA A 51 1.47 -7.73 6.03
C ALA A 51 1.82 -7.18 4.65
N GLY A 52 3.11 -6.93 4.35
CA GLY A 52 3.49 -6.17 3.17
C GLY A 52 2.85 -4.79 3.19
N ASP A 53 2.25 -4.39 2.08
CA ASP A 53 1.57 -3.12 1.92
C ASP A 53 0.02 -3.23 1.98
N ALA A 54 -0.53 -4.31 2.57
CA ALA A 54 -1.95 -4.38 2.87
C ALA A 54 -2.39 -3.29 3.87
N PHE A 55 -1.50 -2.93 4.78
CA PHE A 55 -1.51 -1.76 5.66
C PHE A 55 -0.07 -1.42 6.05
N VAL A 56 0.15 -0.23 6.59
CA VAL A 56 1.50 0.22 6.97
C VAL A 56 1.53 0.76 8.40
N THR A 57 2.71 0.77 9.02
CA THR A 57 2.90 1.23 10.40
C THR A 57 3.59 2.59 10.48
N THR A 58 3.44 3.40 9.43
CA THR A 58 3.91 4.79 9.38
C THR A 58 3.04 5.61 8.43
N LYS A 59 2.86 6.89 8.75
CA LYS A 59 2.15 7.83 7.86
C LYS A 59 3.10 8.33 6.78
N GLN A 60 3.08 7.69 5.63
CA GLN A 60 3.99 7.99 4.52
C GLN A 60 3.81 9.41 3.92
N GLU A 61 2.61 9.99 4.01
CA GLU A 61 2.30 11.35 3.53
C GLU A 61 2.87 12.44 4.45
N SER A 62 3.40 12.09 5.62
CA SER A 62 3.99 13.02 6.57
C SER A 62 5.51 12.90 6.59
N LEU A 63 6.21 13.94 6.14
CA LEU A 63 7.67 14.01 6.21
C LEU A 63 8.17 13.83 7.67
N LEU A 64 7.45 14.39 8.65
CA LEU A 64 7.79 14.27 10.06
C LEU A 64 7.63 12.81 10.55
N ALA A 65 6.55 12.13 10.17
CA ALA A 65 6.32 10.73 10.51
C ALA A 65 7.37 9.81 9.85
N ALA A 66 7.75 10.10 8.59
CA ALA A 66 8.80 9.37 7.89
C ALA A 66 10.18 9.53 8.58
N ILE A 67 10.47 10.70 9.17
CA ILE A 67 11.72 10.97 9.90
C ILE A 67 11.67 10.37 11.31
N THR A 68 10.58 10.54 12.04
CA THR A 68 10.46 10.09 13.44
C THR A 68 10.20 8.60 13.57
N GLN A 69 9.72 7.96 12.49
CA GLN A 69 9.32 6.54 12.43
C GLN A 69 8.44 6.11 13.62
N ARG A 70 7.61 7.05 14.13
CA ARG A 70 6.69 6.72 15.20
C ARG A 70 5.70 5.68 14.70
N PRO A 71 5.59 4.51 15.34
CA PRO A 71 4.65 3.48 14.91
C PRO A 71 3.22 4.02 14.99
N GLU A 72 2.55 4.06 13.85
CA GLU A 72 1.16 4.46 13.74
C GLU A 72 0.54 3.67 12.59
N MET A 73 -0.57 2.98 12.86
CA MET A 73 -1.21 2.13 11.86
C MET A 73 -2.06 2.94 10.89
N HIS A 74 -1.81 2.73 9.61
CA HIS A 74 -2.49 3.37 8.50
C HIS A 74 -2.87 2.33 7.45
N GLY A 75 -3.80 2.69 6.58
CA GLY A 75 -4.12 1.90 5.39
C GLY A 75 -2.94 1.73 4.44
N PRO A 76 -3.16 1.05 3.31
CA PRO A 76 -2.12 0.86 2.30
C PRO A 76 -1.65 2.19 1.72
N PRO A 77 -0.44 2.25 1.12
CA PRO A 77 0.10 3.45 0.49
C PRO A 77 -0.87 4.09 -0.51
N MET A 78 -1.34 5.31 -0.21
CA MET A 78 -2.44 5.97 -0.90
C MET A 78 -2.20 6.14 -2.41
N TYR A 79 -0.98 6.46 -2.80
CA TYR A 79 -0.65 6.75 -4.21
C TYR A 79 -0.59 5.52 -5.11
N TYR A 80 -0.52 4.33 -4.53
CA TYR A 80 -0.28 3.07 -5.22
C TYR A 80 -1.37 2.02 -4.98
N THR A 81 -2.53 2.40 -4.44
CA THR A 81 -3.63 1.49 -4.15
C THR A 81 -4.74 1.65 -5.18
N PRO A 82 -4.80 0.77 -6.18
CA PRO A 82 -5.77 0.83 -7.27
C PRO A 82 -7.15 0.27 -6.93
N ASP A 83 -7.31 -0.46 -5.82
CA ASP A 83 -8.58 -1.01 -5.37
C ASP A 83 -8.77 -0.88 -3.85
N TRP A 84 -9.60 0.08 -3.44
CA TRP A 84 -9.86 0.37 -2.03
C TRP A 84 -10.83 -0.61 -1.38
N GLU A 85 -11.73 -1.21 -2.16
CA GLU A 85 -12.67 -2.22 -1.67
C GLU A 85 -11.92 -3.51 -1.34
N ASP A 86 -11.04 -3.94 -2.23
CA ASP A 86 -10.16 -5.08 -1.98
C ASP A 86 -9.22 -4.83 -0.81
N ALA A 87 -8.64 -3.64 -0.71
CA ALA A 87 -7.80 -3.26 0.42
C ALA A 87 -8.54 -3.35 1.75
N ALA A 88 -9.77 -2.83 1.82
CA ALA A 88 -10.60 -2.94 3.02
C ALA A 88 -10.89 -4.40 3.40
N ARG A 89 -11.21 -5.26 2.41
CA ARG A 89 -11.43 -6.71 2.64
C ARG A 89 -10.16 -7.39 3.15
N SER A 90 -9.02 -7.04 2.59
CA SER A 90 -7.71 -7.56 2.97
C SER A 90 -7.37 -7.22 4.43
N VAL A 91 -7.52 -5.96 4.82
CA VAL A 91 -7.27 -5.53 6.21
C VAL A 91 -8.19 -6.26 7.20
N ARG A 92 -9.50 -6.38 6.88
CA ARG A 92 -10.43 -7.15 7.72
C ARG A 92 -10.04 -8.63 7.83
N THR A 93 -9.55 -9.23 6.76
CA THR A 93 -9.07 -10.61 6.76
C THR A 93 -7.86 -10.77 7.67
N LEU A 94 -6.91 -9.83 7.60
CA LEU A 94 -5.71 -9.87 8.44
C LEU A 94 -6.01 -9.58 9.91
N ALA A 95 -6.95 -8.69 10.22
CA ALA A 95 -7.38 -8.41 11.59
C ALA A 95 -7.96 -9.66 12.28
N ARG A 96 -8.74 -10.48 11.58
CA ARG A 96 -9.31 -11.74 12.12
C ARG A 96 -8.28 -12.80 12.47
N LEU A 97 -7.03 -12.65 12.05
CA LEU A 97 -5.95 -13.57 12.42
C LEU A 97 -5.43 -13.32 13.83
N GLU A 98 -5.85 -12.21 14.47
CA GLU A 98 -5.38 -11.80 15.80
C GLU A 98 -3.86 -11.85 15.95
N PRO A 99 -3.07 -11.16 15.08
CA PRO A 99 -1.63 -11.27 15.12
C PRO A 99 -1.05 -10.72 16.42
N GLU A 100 0.02 -11.36 16.91
CA GLU A 100 0.82 -10.85 18.03
C GLU A 100 1.91 -9.87 17.57
N VAL A 101 2.40 -10.06 16.34
CA VAL A 101 3.39 -9.18 15.70
C VAL A 101 2.93 -8.89 14.27
N ALA A 102 2.99 -7.62 13.88
CA ALA A 102 2.77 -7.19 12.50
C ALA A 102 3.99 -6.42 11.98
N ALA A 103 4.62 -6.97 10.95
CA ALA A 103 5.64 -6.30 10.15
C ALA A 103 5.03 -5.91 8.79
N THR A 104 5.31 -4.68 8.36
CA THR A 104 4.75 -4.09 7.14
C THR A 104 5.85 -3.66 6.17
N GLY A 105 5.52 -3.35 4.92
CA GLY A 105 6.48 -2.86 3.93
C GLY A 105 7.07 -1.50 4.31
N HIS A 106 6.38 -0.71 5.13
CA HIS A 106 6.79 0.61 5.55
C HIS A 106 6.49 0.86 7.04
N GLY A 107 7.49 1.33 7.77
CA GLY A 107 7.44 1.59 9.21
C GLY A 107 8.08 0.49 10.04
N LEU A 108 8.08 0.68 11.36
CA LEU A 108 8.60 -0.30 12.31
C LEU A 108 7.53 -1.36 12.63
N PRO A 109 7.93 -2.61 12.89
CA PRO A 109 6.99 -3.62 13.37
C PRO A 109 6.26 -3.17 14.64
N MET A 110 4.98 -3.51 14.72
CA MET A 110 4.15 -3.31 15.92
C MET A 110 3.79 -4.66 16.52
N HIS A 111 3.45 -4.70 17.81
CA HIS A 111 3.16 -5.93 18.52
C HIS A 111 2.19 -5.72 19.70
N GLY A 112 1.59 -6.83 20.16
CA GLY A 112 0.77 -6.87 21.35
C GLY A 112 -0.61 -6.25 21.18
N ALA A 113 -1.29 -5.98 22.30
CA ALA A 113 -2.68 -5.53 22.34
C ALA A 113 -2.89 -4.19 21.62
N GLU A 114 -2.00 -3.22 21.83
CA GLU A 114 -2.13 -1.90 21.15
C GLU A 114 -2.12 -2.02 19.62
N MET A 115 -1.29 -2.92 19.10
CA MET A 115 -1.24 -3.20 17.67
C MET A 115 -2.55 -3.85 17.19
N ARG A 116 -3.06 -4.88 17.89
CA ARG A 116 -4.32 -5.53 17.55
C ARG A 116 -5.49 -4.55 17.59
N ASP A 117 -5.59 -3.74 18.66
CA ASP A 117 -6.62 -2.70 18.77
C ASP A 117 -6.55 -1.69 17.63
N ALA A 118 -5.33 -1.30 17.21
CA ALA A 118 -5.14 -0.41 16.08
C ALA A 118 -5.55 -1.07 14.76
N LEU A 119 -5.24 -2.35 14.57
CA LEU A 119 -5.62 -3.11 13.37
C LEU A 119 -7.13 -3.33 13.30
N HIS A 120 -7.79 -3.64 14.41
CA HIS A 120 -9.26 -3.73 14.46
C HIS A 120 -9.91 -2.38 14.16
N ARG A 121 -9.45 -1.29 14.77
CA ARG A 121 -9.97 0.06 14.44
C ARG A 121 -9.81 0.38 12.96
N LEU A 122 -8.66 0.06 12.36
CA LEU A 122 -8.44 0.25 10.93
C LEU A 122 -9.40 -0.61 10.10
N ALA A 123 -9.63 -1.87 10.47
CA ALA A 123 -10.51 -2.78 9.78
C ALA A 123 -11.99 -2.36 9.84
N ASP A 124 -12.43 -1.86 11.01
CA ASP A 124 -13.83 -1.48 11.28
C ASP A 124 -14.18 -0.14 10.63
N ASP A 125 -13.25 0.81 10.63
CA ASP A 125 -13.47 2.17 10.12
C ASP A 125 -12.54 2.52 8.94
N PHE A 126 -12.30 1.54 8.07
CA PHE A 126 -11.36 1.66 6.95
C PHE A 126 -11.66 2.83 6.03
N GLU A 127 -12.93 3.11 5.77
CA GLU A 127 -13.38 4.19 4.88
C GLU A 127 -12.92 5.57 5.36
N HIS A 128 -12.96 5.82 6.68
CA HIS A 128 -12.55 7.12 7.24
C HIS A 128 -11.06 7.17 7.55
N LEU A 129 -10.46 6.05 7.97
CA LEU A 129 -9.07 6.02 8.42
C LEU A 129 -8.06 5.84 7.29
N ALA A 130 -8.44 5.16 6.20
CA ALA A 130 -7.53 4.75 5.15
C ALA A 130 -7.88 5.30 3.76
N ARG A 131 -9.17 5.23 3.36
CA ARG A 131 -9.57 5.60 2.01
C ARG A 131 -9.48 7.11 1.83
N PRO A 132 -8.72 7.62 0.85
CA PRO A 132 -8.62 9.06 0.63
C PRO A 132 -9.94 9.63 0.09
N ALA A 133 -10.23 10.89 0.46
CA ALA A 133 -11.43 11.58 -0.04
C ALA A 133 -11.41 11.82 -1.56
N HIS A 134 -10.25 11.79 -2.17
CA HIS A 134 -10.02 12.09 -3.59
C HIS A 134 -8.90 11.24 -4.15
N GLY A 135 -9.02 10.90 -5.43
CA GLY A 135 -7.99 10.14 -6.14
C GLY A 135 -8.58 9.33 -7.29
N ARG A 136 -7.72 8.97 -8.23
CA ARG A 136 -8.11 8.24 -9.46
C ARG A 136 -8.91 6.96 -9.17
N TYR A 137 -8.53 6.24 -8.12
CA TYR A 137 -9.05 4.91 -7.81
C TYR A 137 -10.12 4.90 -6.71
N VAL A 138 -10.50 6.08 -6.19
CA VAL A 138 -11.45 6.18 -5.08
C VAL A 138 -12.88 5.81 -5.52
N ALA A 139 -13.31 6.33 -6.67
CA ALA A 139 -14.65 6.07 -7.18
C ALA A 139 -14.76 4.77 -8.00
N ARG A 140 -13.67 4.35 -8.61
CA ARG A 140 -13.59 3.14 -9.46
C ARG A 140 -12.22 2.53 -9.36
N PRO A 141 -12.10 1.23 -9.10
CA PRO A 141 -10.81 0.54 -9.10
C PRO A 141 -10.22 0.46 -10.51
N ALA A 142 -8.92 0.20 -10.58
CA ALA A 142 -8.33 -0.30 -11.80
C ALA A 142 -8.80 -1.75 -12.05
N VAL A 143 -8.96 -2.11 -13.31
CA VAL A 143 -9.24 -3.49 -13.71
C VAL A 143 -7.94 -4.15 -14.13
N SER A 144 -7.64 -5.30 -13.54
CA SER A 144 -6.45 -6.09 -13.87
C SER A 144 -6.83 -7.52 -14.21
N ASP A 145 -6.04 -8.16 -15.06
CA ASP A 145 -6.11 -9.58 -15.38
C ASP A 145 -4.77 -10.27 -15.09
N GLU A 146 -4.58 -11.49 -15.57
CA GLU A 146 -3.37 -12.27 -15.42
C GLU A 146 -2.13 -11.67 -16.12
N TYR A 147 -2.33 -10.73 -17.06
CA TYR A 147 -1.27 -10.03 -17.80
C TYR A 147 -0.96 -8.64 -17.24
N GLY A 148 -1.79 -8.15 -16.28
CA GLY A 148 -1.59 -6.85 -15.65
C GLY A 148 -2.81 -5.95 -15.67
N THR A 149 -2.59 -4.63 -15.58
CA THR A 149 -3.70 -3.67 -15.55
C THR A 149 -4.21 -3.39 -16.96
N VAL A 150 -5.46 -3.76 -17.23
CA VAL A 150 -6.13 -3.60 -18.53
C VAL A 150 -6.96 -2.32 -18.63
N ASN A 151 -7.41 -1.77 -17.50
CA ASN A 151 -8.17 -0.52 -17.48
C ASN A 151 -7.81 0.32 -16.26
N VAL A 152 -7.46 1.59 -16.51
CA VAL A 152 -7.16 2.57 -15.48
C VAL A 152 -8.19 3.70 -15.56
N PRO A 153 -8.96 3.97 -14.50
CA PRO A 153 -9.91 5.06 -14.49
C PRO A 153 -9.26 6.41 -14.85
N PRO A 154 -9.97 7.34 -15.51
CA PRO A 154 -9.45 8.66 -15.77
C PRO A 154 -9.16 9.40 -14.45
N LEU A 155 -8.20 10.32 -14.48
CA LEU A 155 -7.98 11.22 -13.34
C LEU A 155 -9.26 12.01 -13.05
N ASP A 156 -9.61 12.12 -11.78
CA ASP A 156 -10.70 13.00 -11.38
C ASP A 156 -10.35 14.48 -11.63
N THR A 157 -11.37 15.33 -11.65
CA THR A 157 -11.18 16.76 -11.99
C THR A 157 -10.28 17.48 -10.99
N ARG A 158 -10.30 17.11 -9.70
CA ARG A 158 -9.46 17.73 -8.66
C ARG A 158 -8.01 17.27 -8.78
N SER A 159 -7.77 16.00 -9.05
CA SER A 159 -6.42 15.48 -9.33
C SER A 159 -5.80 16.14 -10.57
N ARG A 160 -6.60 16.43 -11.60
CA ARG A 160 -6.14 17.17 -12.79
C ARG A 160 -5.72 18.60 -12.46
N VAL A 161 -6.48 19.29 -11.60
CA VAL A 161 -6.17 20.67 -11.18
C VAL A 161 -4.88 20.69 -10.35
N ILE A 162 -4.71 19.78 -9.40
CA ILE A 162 -3.50 19.71 -8.56
C ILE A 162 -2.26 19.42 -9.41
N LEU A 163 -2.33 18.48 -10.35
CA LEU A 163 -1.24 18.21 -11.29
C LEU A 163 -0.94 19.41 -12.18
N GLY A 164 -1.97 20.11 -12.66
CA GLY A 164 -1.81 21.32 -13.47
C GLY A 164 -1.15 22.47 -12.72
N VAL A 165 -1.55 22.72 -11.49
CA VAL A 165 -0.94 23.73 -10.62
C VAL A 165 0.51 23.37 -10.24
N GLY A 166 0.76 22.10 -9.90
CA GLY A 166 2.12 21.61 -9.62
C GLY A 166 3.06 21.76 -10.80
N ALA A 167 2.62 21.40 -12.00
CA ALA A 167 3.40 21.56 -13.23
C ALA A 167 3.69 23.05 -13.54
N ALA A 168 2.72 23.93 -13.35
CA ALA A 168 2.89 25.38 -13.54
C ALA A 168 3.89 25.98 -12.52
N ALA A 169 3.83 25.54 -11.26
CA ALA A 169 4.77 25.99 -10.22
C ALA A 169 6.22 25.55 -10.52
N VAL A 170 6.44 24.30 -10.94
CA VAL A 170 7.76 23.79 -11.32
C VAL A 170 8.29 24.53 -12.55
N ALA A 171 7.46 24.79 -13.56
CA ALA A 171 7.85 25.58 -14.74
C ALA A 171 8.19 27.01 -14.38
N GLY A 172 7.42 27.64 -13.47
CA GLY A 172 7.68 29.00 -12.98
C GLY A 172 9.02 29.11 -12.23
N LEU A 173 9.33 28.13 -11.35
CA LEU A 173 10.61 28.08 -10.64
C LEU A 173 11.80 27.86 -11.58
N ALA A 174 11.68 26.98 -12.57
CA ALA A 174 12.69 26.76 -13.57
C ALA A 174 12.98 28.03 -14.41
N MET A 175 11.92 28.74 -14.82
CA MET A 175 12.05 29.99 -15.57
C MET A 175 12.72 31.07 -14.74
N ALA A 176 12.36 31.24 -13.46
CA ALA A 176 12.98 32.20 -12.54
C ALA A 176 14.48 31.88 -12.33
N ALA A 177 14.83 30.61 -12.20
CA ALA A 177 16.23 30.19 -12.07
C ALA A 177 17.07 30.48 -13.33
N VAL A 178 16.50 30.36 -14.51
CA VAL A 178 17.16 30.67 -15.79
C VAL A 178 17.34 32.18 -15.97
N LEU A 179 16.33 32.98 -15.62
CA LEU A 179 16.40 34.44 -15.71
C LEU A 179 17.32 35.06 -14.65
N GLY A 180 17.37 34.49 -13.45
CA GLY A 180 18.27 34.94 -12.36
C GLY A 180 19.78 34.69 -12.63
N ARG A 181 20.14 33.76 -13.53
CA ARG A 181 21.51 33.49 -13.95
C ARG A 181 22.05 34.41 -15.06
N ARG A 182 21.21 35.31 -15.61
CA ARG A 182 21.60 36.24 -16.68
C ARG A 182 21.83 37.67 -16.20
N ARG A 183 21.99 37.89 -14.89
CA ARG A 183 22.37 39.16 -14.30
C ARG A 183 23.74 39.06 -13.63
#